data_e8b62e17805eef1ebcf0e8261797e484
#
_entry.id   e8b62e17805eef1ebcf0e8261797e484
#
_cell.length_a   1.000
_cell.length_b   1.000
_cell.length_c   1.000
_cell.angle_alpha   90.00
_cell.angle_beta   90.00
_cell.angle_gamma   90.00
#
_symmetry.space_group_name_H-M   'P 1'
#
loop_
_entity.id
_entity.type
_entity.pdbx_description
1 polymer ?
#
loop_
_entity_poly.entity_id
_entity_poly.type
_entity_poly.pdbx_seq_one_letter_code
_entity_poly.pdbx_strand_id
1 'polypeptide(L)'
;MKLIAFLVLILGISCYMQGCDVSTWDEYIDWGTASQYVHFTIIRAGYGIGHIDNYYETNYQNAKANGVKVGAYWYSYASSVSDAVQEANSIIQALSGKQFEWPIYYDIEEQSIFDAGIASDISRAFCDVLEANKYYCGIYSSTNAFDNYFDDDVKTRYTIWLAHWDVEVPTYKGEYDVWQTGSGSVPGIGDDVDMDRGFLDFEPIMKQYGLNGY
;
A
#
# COMPACT_ATOMS: atom_id res chain seq x y z
N MET A 1 17.80 3.92 -3.64
CA MET A 1 18.45 4.09 -4.96
C MET A 1 17.34 4.12 -5.99
N LYS A 2 16.89 5.30 -6.41
CA LYS A 2 15.84 5.42 -7.42
C LYS A 2 16.32 4.82 -8.74
N LEU A 3 15.65 3.79 -9.22
CA LEU A 3 15.80 3.36 -10.60
C LEU A 3 15.08 4.40 -11.47
N ILE A 4 15.78 5.01 -12.40
CA ILE A 4 15.22 5.95 -13.37
C ILE A 4 14.31 5.15 -14.30
N ALA A 5 13.00 5.27 -14.10
CA ALA A 5 12.03 4.77 -15.05
C ALA A 5 12.12 5.62 -16.33
N PHE A 6 12.49 5.02 -17.43
CA PHE A 6 12.46 5.66 -18.74
C PHE A 6 11.00 5.91 -19.12
N LEU A 7 10.62 7.17 -19.19
CA LEU A 7 9.32 7.64 -19.66
C LEU A 7 9.19 7.29 -21.15
N VAL A 8 8.47 6.24 -21.47
CA VAL A 8 7.99 5.99 -22.84
C VAL A 8 6.64 6.69 -22.98
N LEU A 9 6.68 7.92 -23.48
CA LEU A 9 5.48 8.64 -23.88
C LEU A 9 4.95 8.02 -25.17
N ILE A 10 4.06 7.03 -25.07
CA ILE A 10 3.27 6.52 -26.19
C ILE A 10 1.82 6.92 -25.96
N LEU A 11 1.28 7.64 -26.92
CA LEU A 11 -0.07 8.14 -27.07
C LEU A 11 -1.17 7.28 -26.40
N GLY A 12 -1.79 7.81 -25.35
CA GLY A 12 -3.23 7.71 -25.13
C GLY A 12 -3.79 6.40 -24.58
N ILE A 13 -2.99 5.43 -24.11
CA ILE A 13 -3.48 4.33 -23.28
C ILE A 13 -2.62 4.33 -22.02
N SER A 14 -3.16 4.84 -20.92
CA SER A 14 -2.54 4.70 -19.62
C SER A 14 -2.59 3.20 -19.27
N CYS A 15 -1.49 2.48 -19.51
CA CYS A 15 -1.40 1.08 -19.14
C CYS A 15 -1.21 1.02 -17.62
N TYR A 16 -2.27 0.73 -16.90
CA TYR A 16 -2.23 0.46 -15.46
C TYR A 16 -2.72 -0.96 -15.18
N MET A 17 -2.27 -1.52 -14.08
CA MET A 17 -2.82 -2.75 -13.53
C MET A 17 -4.00 -2.40 -12.63
N GLN A 18 -5.14 -3.08 -12.86
CA GLN A 18 -6.30 -2.94 -11.99
C GLN A 18 -6.05 -3.71 -10.69
N GLY A 19 -6.26 -3.06 -9.56
CA GLY A 19 -6.18 -3.65 -8.23
C GLY A 19 -7.31 -3.21 -7.34
N CYS A 20 -7.25 -3.70 -6.12
CA CYS A 20 -8.10 -3.30 -5.01
C CYS A 20 -7.31 -3.38 -3.70
N ASP A 21 -7.72 -2.64 -2.71
CA ASP A 21 -7.29 -2.89 -1.35
C ASP A 21 -8.45 -3.43 -0.51
N VAL A 22 -8.12 -4.27 0.48
CA VAL A 22 -9.12 -5.00 1.26
C VAL A 22 -8.71 -5.14 2.73
N SER A 23 -9.70 -5.28 3.57
CA SER A 23 -9.54 -5.42 5.01
C SER A 23 -10.61 -6.34 5.61
N THR A 24 -10.75 -6.32 6.93
CA THR A 24 -11.84 -7.00 7.64
C THR A 24 -13.23 -6.47 7.25
N TRP A 25 -13.32 -5.27 6.69
CA TRP A 25 -14.60 -4.66 6.32
C TRP A 25 -15.22 -5.29 5.06
N ASP A 26 -14.38 -5.95 4.23
CA ASP A 26 -14.81 -6.68 3.03
C ASP A 26 -15.29 -8.11 3.35
N GLU A 27 -15.16 -8.54 4.61
CA GLU A 27 -15.59 -9.84 5.10
C GLU A 27 -15.01 -11.02 4.29
N TYR A 28 -15.87 -11.95 3.85
CA TYR A 28 -15.45 -13.10 3.06
C TYR A 28 -15.33 -12.76 1.58
N ILE A 29 -14.15 -13.04 1.02
CA ILE A 29 -13.83 -12.80 -0.39
C ILE A 29 -13.69 -14.13 -1.15
N ASP A 30 -14.41 -14.27 -2.25
CA ASP A 30 -14.18 -15.31 -3.25
C ASP A 30 -13.08 -14.90 -4.23
N TRP A 31 -11.85 -15.17 -3.84
CA TRP A 31 -10.67 -14.86 -4.65
C TRP A 31 -10.62 -15.65 -5.97
N GLY A 32 -11.29 -16.80 -6.07
CA GLY A 32 -11.44 -17.54 -7.33
C GLY A 32 -12.19 -16.76 -8.40
N THR A 33 -13.22 -16.02 -7.97
CA THR A 33 -13.95 -15.08 -8.84
C THR A 33 -13.20 -13.76 -8.99
N ALA A 34 -12.75 -13.14 -7.90
CA ALA A 34 -12.13 -11.81 -7.90
C ALA A 34 -10.85 -11.72 -8.75
N SER A 35 -10.06 -12.81 -8.81
CA SER A 35 -8.82 -12.88 -9.61
C SER A 35 -9.01 -12.68 -11.12
N GLN A 36 -10.24 -12.75 -11.62
CA GLN A 36 -10.57 -12.48 -13.02
C GLN A 36 -10.69 -10.96 -13.32
N TYR A 37 -10.78 -10.14 -12.26
CA TYR A 37 -11.06 -8.70 -12.36
C TYR A 37 -9.92 -7.84 -11.80
N VAL A 38 -9.10 -8.37 -10.89
CA VAL A 38 -7.98 -7.65 -10.30
C VAL A 38 -6.66 -8.38 -10.51
N HIS A 39 -5.59 -7.64 -10.79
CA HIS A 39 -4.25 -8.17 -10.99
C HIS A 39 -3.44 -8.20 -9.70
N PHE A 40 -3.75 -7.29 -8.79
CA PHE A 40 -3.10 -7.18 -7.49
C PHE A 40 -4.11 -6.76 -6.41
N THR A 41 -3.72 -7.01 -5.17
CA THR A 41 -4.44 -6.51 -4.00
C THR A 41 -3.44 -6.04 -2.94
N ILE A 42 -3.81 -4.99 -2.19
CA ILE A 42 -3.07 -4.52 -1.02
C ILE A 42 -3.94 -4.84 0.21
N ILE A 43 -3.48 -5.77 1.05
CA ILE A 43 -4.29 -6.33 2.14
C ILE A 43 -3.91 -5.66 3.46
N ARG A 44 -4.89 -5.18 4.24
CA ARG A 44 -4.63 -4.72 5.59
C ARG A 44 -4.09 -5.85 6.45
N ALA A 45 -2.80 -5.74 6.83
CA ALA A 45 -2.20 -6.71 7.75
C ALA A 45 -2.60 -6.44 9.20
N GLY A 46 -2.87 -5.19 9.53
CA GLY A 46 -3.31 -4.78 10.85
C GLY A 46 -3.30 -3.27 11.06
N TYR A 47 -3.37 -2.86 12.30
CA TYR A 47 -3.43 -1.45 12.69
C TYR A 47 -2.88 -1.21 14.10
N GLY A 48 -2.41 -0.01 14.37
CA GLY A 48 -1.92 0.36 15.69
C GLY A 48 -0.85 -0.60 16.20
N ILE A 49 -0.68 -0.68 17.51
CA ILE A 49 0.33 -1.55 18.12
C ILE A 49 -0.26 -2.95 18.36
N GLY A 50 0.18 -3.92 17.56
CA GLY A 50 -0.09 -5.35 17.79
C GLY A 50 -1.48 -5.86 17.33
N HIS A 51 -2.30 -5.07 16.66
CA HIS A 51 -3.62 -5.49 16.20
C HIS A 51 -3.56 -6.05 14.77
N ILE A 52 -3.68 -7.36 14.63
CA ILE A 52 -3.74 -8.05 13.33
C ILE A 52 -5.18 -7.99 12.79
N ASP A 53 -5.34 -7.73 11.49
CA ASP A 53 -6.64 -7.78 10.83
C ASP A 53 -7.17 -9.21 10.80
N ASN A 54 -8.46 -9.39 11.11
CA ASN A 54 -9.06 -10.71 11.27
C ASN A 54 -9.07 -11.54 9.98
N TYR A 55 -9.11 -10.90 8.81
CA TYR A 55 -9.14 -11.58 7.52
C TYR A 55 -7.78 -11.57 6.80
N TYR A 56 -6.75 -10.94 7.38
CA TYR A 56 -5.43 -10.82 6.75
C TYR A 56 -4.87 -12.16 6.25
N GLU A 57 -4.78 -13.14 7.14
CA GLU A 57 -4.18 -14.45 6.79
C GLU A 57 -5.00 -15.17 5.72
N THR A 58 -6.33 -15.17 5.86
CA THR A 58 -7.23 -15.80 4.90
C THR A 58 -7.15 -15.13 3.53
N ASN A 59 -7.16 -13.80 3.49
CA ASN A 59 -7.05 -13.05 2.24
C ASN A 59 -5.69 -13.25 1.58
N TYR A 60 -4.58 -13.20 2.35
CA TYR A 60 -3.25 -13.47 1.83
C TYR A 60 -3.18 -14.86 1.17
N GLN A 61 -3.56 -15.91 1.88
CA GLN A 61 -3.48 -17.29 1.37
C GLN A 61 -4.34 -17.49 0.12
N ASN A 62 -5.57 -16.99 0.14
CA ASN A 62 -6.51 -17.19 -0.95
C ASN A 62 -6.18 -16.33 -2.18
N ALA A 63 -5.76 -15.07 -2.03
CA ALA A 63 -5.30 -14.24 -3.13
C ALA A 63 -4.08 -14.86 -3.82
N LYS A 64 -3.07 -15.30 -3.05
CA LYS A 64 -1.87 -15.99 -3.58
C LYS A 64 -2.24 -17.29 -4.29
N ALA A 65 -3.12 -18.12 -3.74
CA ALA A 65 -3.55 -19.38 -4.34
C ALA A 65 -4.26 -19.19 -5.68
N ASN A 66 -4.88 -18.02 -5.89
CA ASN A 66 -5.57 -17.67 -7.13
C ASN A 66 -4.75 -16.78 -8.07
N GLY A 67 -3.44 -16.60 -7.79
CA GLY A 67 -2.51 -15.89 -8.69
C GLY A 67 -2.63 -14.37 -8.66
N VAL A 68 -3.34 -13.78 -7.69
CA VAL A 68 -3.37 -12.34 -7.46
C VAL A 68 -2.06 -11.93 -6.79
N LYS A 69 -1.39 -10.90 -7.31
CA LYS A 69 -0.19 -10.32 -6.69
C LYS A 69 -0.58 -9.58 -5.41
N VAL A 70 0.20 -9.77 -4.35
CA VAL A 70 -0.17 -9.26 -3.03
C VAL A 70 0.85 -8.24 -2.52
N GLY A 71 0.35 -7.10 -2.04
CA GLY A 71 1.00 -6.17 -1.13
C GLY A 71 0.30 -6.20 0.24
N ALA A 72 0.80 -5.42 1.17
CA ALA A 72 0.14 -5.28 2.47
C ALA A 72 0.19 -3.84 2.97
N TYR A 73 -0.72 -3.48 3.87
CA TYR A 73 -0.66 -2.20 4.55
C TYR A 73 -0.91 -2.30 6.05
N TRP A 74 -0.45 -1.29 6.76
CA TRP A 74 -0.64 -1.12 8.20
C TRP A 74 -1.23 0.24 8.49
N TYR A 75 -2.43 0.26 9.08
CA TYR A 75 -3.12 1.51 9.44
C TYR A 75 -2.52 2.08 10.72
N SER A 76 -2.07 3.33 10.66
CA SER A 76 -1.38 3.99 11.76
C SER A 76 -2.31 4.66 12.76
N TYR A 77 -2.08 4.36 14.03
CA TYR A 77 -2.56 5.14 15.16
C TYR A 77 -1.39 5.74 15.97
N ALA A 78 -0.21 5.86 15.37
CA ALA A 78 0.99 6.33 16.06
C ALA A 78 0.82 7.78 16.55
N SER A 79 1.09 8.01 17.82
CA SER A 79 1.16 9.34 18.43
C SER A 79 2.59 9.83 18.63
N SER A 80 3.57 8.99 18.29
CA SER A 80 4.99 9.27 18.40
C SER A 80 5.82 8.41 17.45
N VAL A 81 7.07 8.79 17.22
CA VAL A 81 8.08 7.97 16.50
C VAL A 81 8.25 6.59 17.17
N SER A 82 8.20 6.52 18.50
CA SER A 82 8.28 5.25 19.21
C SER A 82 7.12 4.32 18.90
N ASP A 83 5.90 4.86 18.74
CA ASP A 83 4.73 4.06 18.38
C ASP A 83 4.86 3.53 16.95
N ALA A 84 5.32 4.37 16.01
CA ALA A 84 5.55 3.94 14.63
C ALA A 84 6.57 2.80 14.53
N VAL A 85 7.63 2.82 15.35
CA VAL A 85 8.58 1.69 15.45
C VAL A 85 7.90 0.43 16.00
N GLN A 86 6.98 0.55 16.96
CA GLN A 86 6.23 -0.60 17.48
C GLN A 86 5.22 -1.13 16.45
N GLU A 87 4.55 -0.27 15.70
CA GLU A 87 3.69 -0.66 14.59
C GLU A 87 4.49 -1.38 13.49
N ALA A 88 5.68 -0.87 13.14
CA ALA A 88 6.58 -1.52 12.19
C ALA A 88 7.02 -2.92 12.65
N ASN A 89 7.34 -3.09 13.93
CA ASN A 89 7.65 -4.41 14.48
C ASN A 89 6.43 -5.35 14.48
N SER A 90 5.22 -4.79 14.64
CA SER A 90 3.98 -5.57 14.60
C SER A 90 3.71 -6.11 13.20
N ILE A 91 3.83 -5.27 12.16
CA ILE A 91 3.62 -5.75 10.80
C ILE A 91 4.71 -6.75 10.38
N ILE A 92 5.98 -6.55 10.75
CA ILE A 92 7.06 -7.52 10.44
C ILE A 92 6.71 -8.92 10.97
N GLN A 93 6.13 -9.02 12.16
CA GLN A 93 5.67 -10.32 12.69
C GLN A 93 4.57 -10.92 11.81
N ALA A 94 3.61 -10.12 11.34
CA ALA A 94 2.54 -10.55 10.44
C ALA A 94 3.06 -11.01 9.07
N LEU A 95 4.10 -10.34 8.55
CA LEU A 95 4.70 -10.64 7.24
C LEU A 95 5.64 -11.84 7.26
N SER A 96 6.08 -12.29 8.43
CA SER A 96 7.11 -13.33 8.56
C SER A 96 6.74 -14.62 7.84
N GLY A 97 7.68 -15.14 7.04
CA GLY A 97 7.49 -16.37 6.26
C GLY A 97 6.62 -16.24 5.02
N LYS A 98 6.25 -15.03 4.65
CA LYS A 98 5.42 -14.72 3.47
C LYS A 98 6.21 -13.99 2.39
N GLN A 99 5.71 -14.04 1.15
CA GLN A 99 6.27 -13.31 0.00
C GLN A 99 5.22 -12.37 -0.58
N PHE A 100 5.66 -11.13 -0.88
CA PHE A 100 4.79 -10.11 -1.43
C PHE A 100 5.38 -9.57 -2.74
N GLU A 101 4.61 -9.59 -3.79
CA GLU A 101 4.98 -9.03 -5.10
C GLU A 101 4.95 -7.51 -5.10
N TRP A 102 4.13 -6.93 -4.20
CA TRP A 102 3.89 -5.49 -4.07
C TRP A 102 4.46 -4.94 -2.76
N PRO A 103 4.61 -3.60 -2.66
CA PRO A 103 5.17 -2.95 -1.48
C PRO A 103 4.35 -3.21 -0.21
N ILE A 104 4.99 -2.90 0.91
CA ILE A 104 4.36 -2.84 2.23
C ILE A 104 4.15 -1.38 2.55
N TYR A 105 2.89 -0.95 2.70
CA TYR A 105 2.54 0.44 2.89
C TYR A 105 2.24 0.80 4.34
N TYR A 106 2.71 1.97 4.74
CA TYR A 106 2.27 2.61 5.98
C TYR A 106 1.14 3.58 5.64
N ASP A 107 -0.03 3.33 6.19
CA ASP A 107 -1.25 4.06 5.93
C ASP A 107 -1.44 5.13 7.01
N ILE A 108 -1.36 6.40 6.59
CA ILE A 108 -1.38 7.57 7.47
C ILE A 108 -2.54 8.48 7.07
N GLU A 109 -3.61 8.43 7.88
CA GLU A 109 -4.85 9.17 7.60
C GLU A 109 -5.41 9.90 8.84
N GLU A 110 -4.95 9.52 10.06
CA GLU A 110 -5.49 10.09 11.29
C GLU A 110 -5.19 11.58 11.41
N GLN A 111 -6.25 12.39 11.58
CA GLN A 111 -6.10 13.83 11.73
C GLN A 111 -5.20 14.21 12.90
N SER A 112 -5.20 13.43 13.98
CA SER A 112 -4.33 13.62 15.14
C SER A 112 -2.84 13.58 14.81
N ILE A 113 -2.43 12.76 13.80
CA ILE A 113 -1.05 12.67 13.30
C ILE A 113 -0.68 13.96 12.58
N PHE A 114 -1.60 14.47 11.75
CA PHE A 114 -1.39 15.71 11.00
C PHE A 114 -1.37 16.93 11.91
N ASP A 115 -2.27 17.00 12.88
CA ASP A 115 -2.32 18.09 13.89
C ASP A 115 -1.06 18.14 14.76
N ALA A 116 -0.48 16.96 15.05
CA ALA A 116 0.78 16.86 15.78
C ALA A 116 2.02 17.18 14.92
N GLY A 117 1.89 17.24 13.59
CA GLY A 117 2.98 17.52 12.66
C GLY A 117 4.03 16.42 12.57
N ILE A 118 3.66 15.16 12.85
CA ILE A 118 4.60 14.02 12.93
C ILE A 118 4.54 13.07 11.75
N ALA A 119 3.71 13.32 10.74
CA ALA A 119 3.48 12.40 9.62
C ALA A 119 4.79 11.95 8.94
N SER A 120 5.69 12.88 8.65
CA SER A 120 6.98 12.57 8.03
C SER A 120 7.92 11.78 8.96
N ASP A 121 7.97 12.15 10.23
CA ASP A 121 8.87 11.49 11.18
C ASP A 121 8.46 10.04 11.45
N ILE A 122 7.16 9.78 11.60
CA ILE A 122 6.65 8.40 11.78
C ILE A 122 6.80 7.58 10.49
N SER A 123 6.66 8.20 9.30
CA SER A 123 6.92 7.54 8.02
C SER A 123 8.35 7.05 7.91
N ARG A 124 9.32 7.92 8.23
CA ARG A 124 10.74 7.54 8.23
C ARG A 124 11.01 6.41 9.21
N ALA A 125 10.52 6.53 10.45
CA ALA A 125 10.76 5.54 11.49
C ALA A 125 10.17 4.16 11.14
N PHE A 126 8.95 4.11 10.64
CA PHE A 126 8.32 2.87 10.21
C PHE A 126 9.07 2.24 9.04
N CYS A 127 9.34 3.03 7.98
CA CYS A 127 10.02 2.52 6.79
C CYS A 127 11.47 2.12 7.07
N ASP A 128 12.22 2.83 7.91
CA ASP A 128 13.58 2.44 8.29
C ASP A 128 13.62 1.04 8.94
N VAL A 129 12.64 0.72 9.78
CA VAL A 129 12.51 -0.61 10.39
C VAL A 129 12.16 -1.68 9.34
N LEU A 130 11.23 -1.40 8.42
CA LEU A 130 10.87 -2.32 7.33
C LEU A 130 12.06 -2.57 6.40
N GLU A 131 12.74 -1.52 5.95
CA GLU A 131 13.90 -1.61 5.05
C GLU A 131 15.06 -2.40 5.70
N ALA A 132 15.31 -2.20 7.01
CA ALA A 132 16.30 -2.96 7.77
C ALA A 132 15.98 -4.46 7.79
N ASN A 133 14.71 -4.83 7.65
CA ASN A 133 14.22 -6.21 7.56
C ASN A 133 13.96 -6.67 6.11
N LYS A 134 14.47 -5.93 5.11
CA LYS A 134 14.36 -6.23 3.68
C LYS A 134 12.93 -6.18 3.13
N TYR A 135 12.06 -5.36 3.69
CA TYR A 135 10.77 -5.05 3.09
C TYR A 135 10.84 -3.72 2.33
N TYR A 136 10.21 -3.69 1.16
CA TYR A 136 10.08 -2.49 0.33
C TYR A 136 8.92 -1.66 0.86
N CYS A 137 9.25 -0.53 1.50
CA CYS A 137 8.27 0.32 2.16
C CYS A 137 7.71 1.39 1.22
N GLY A 138 6.41 1.64 1.33
CA GLY A 138 5.71 2.77 0.72
C GLY A 138 4.83 3.50 1.73
N ILE A 139 4.30 4.64 1.32
CA ILE A 139 3.41 5.47 2.14
C ILE A 139 2.08 5.63 1.40
N TYR A 140 0.97 5.39 2.12
CA TYR A 140 -0.36 5.75 1.66
C TYR A 140 -0.87 6.95 2.44
N SER A 141 -1.48 7.86 1.71
CA SER A 141 -2.29 8.95 2.26
C SER A 141 -3.07 9.65 1.15
N SER A 142 -3.91 10.61 1.53
CA SER A 142 -4.66 11.43 0.60
C SER A 142 -3.79 12.49 -0.10
N THR A 143 -4.25 12.94 -1.28
CA THR A 143 -3.66 14.10 -1.99
C THR A 143 -3.49 15.30 -1.07
N ASN A 144 -4.52 15.64 -0.30
CA ASN A 144 -4.46 16.77 0.64
C ASN A 144 -3.37 16.58 1.70
N ALA A 145 -3.20 15.35 2.19
CA ALA A 145 -2.18 15.06 3.20
C ALA A 145 -0.78 15.21 2.61
N PHE A 146 -0.50 14.64 1.43
CA PHE A 146 0.80 14.78 0.78
C PHE A 146 1.15 16.22 0.42
N ASP A 147 0.18 17.03 0.05
CA ASP A 147 0.40 18.44 -0.28
C ASP A 147 0.72 19.30 0.95
N ASN A 148 0.23 18.94 2.15
CA ASN A 148 0.27 19.83 3.32
C ASN A 148 1.07 19.32 4.52
N TYR A 149 1.27 18.00 4.68
CA TYR A 149 1.76 17.43 5.94
C TYR A 149 3.01 16.55 5.80
N PHE A 150 3.41 16.22 4.56
CA PHE A 150 4.60 15.41 4.32
C PHE A 150 5.76 16.23 3.76
N ASP A 151 6.95 16.00 4.28
CA ASP A 151 8.19 16.58 3.79
C ASP A 151 8.54 16.04 2.39
N ASP A 152 9.26 16.83 1.61
CA ASP A 152 9.63 16.48 0.24
C ASP A 152 10.54 15.24 0.15
N ASP A 153 11.39 15.00 1.14
CA ASP A 153 12.22 13.79 1.18
C ASP A 153 11.39 12.52 1.35
N VAL A 154 10.33 12.52 2.15
CA VAL A 154 9.40 11.39 2.28
C VAL A 154 8.71 11.12 0.95
N LYS A 155 8.14 12.16 0.32
CA LYS A 155 7.45 12.07 -0.98
C LYS A 155 8.36 11.62 -2.13
N THR A 156 9.66 11.83 -2.01
CA THR A 156 10.62 11.49 -3.07
C THR A 156 11.39 10.20 -2.81
N ARG A 157 11.52 9.79 -1.55
CA ARG A 157 12.26 8.58 -1.16
C ARG A 157 11.43 7.30 -1.30
N TYR A 158 10.19 7.34 -0.81
CA TYR A 158 9.32 6.18 -0.75
C TYR A 158 8.41 6.07 -1.97
N THR A 159 7.93 4.87 -2.28
CA THR A 159 6.84 4.68 -3.23
C THR A 159 5.54 5.23 -2.64
N ILE A 160 4.77 5.93 -3.44
CA ILE A 160 3.54 6.58 -3.00
C ILE A 160 2.32 5.83 -3.52
N TRP A 161 1.43 5.48 -2.60
CA TRP A 161 0.06 5.06 -2.87
C TRP A 161 -0.86 6.23 -2.52
N LEU A 162 -1.36 6.89 -3.55
CA LEU A 162 -2.09 8.14 -3.47
C LEU A 162 -3.59 7.89 -3.44
N ALA A 163 -4.31 8.38 -2.44
CA ALA A 163 -5.76 8.45 -2.48
C ALA A 163 -6.23 9.78 -3.07
N HIS A 164 -7.02 9.69 -4.15
CA HIS A 164 -7.75 10.81 -4.73
C HIS A 164 -8.99 10.30 -5.44
N TRP A 165 -10.08 10.30 -4.72
CA TRP A 165 -11.31 9.65 -5.13
C TRP A 165 -12.13 10.52 -6.10
N ASP A 166 -12.87 9.85 -6.97
CA ASP A 166 -13.89 10.44 -7.85
C ASP A 166 -13.37 11.56 -8.76
N VAL A 167 -12.11 11.50 -9.15
CA VAL A 167 -11.49 12.41 -10.11
C VAL A 167 -11.03 11.67 -11.36
N GLU A 168 -10.99 12.39 -12.47
CA GLU A 168 -10.50 11.83 -13.74
C GLU A 168 -8.97 11.65 -13.72
N VAL A 169 -8.28 12.60 -13.08
CA VAL A 169 -6.82 12.63 -12.90
C VAL A 169 -6.51 13.28 -11.54
N PRO A 170 -5.60 12.72 -10.75
CA PRO A 170 -5.18 13.35 -9.50
C PRO A 170 -4.60 14.74 -9.70
N THR A 171 -4.90 15.65 -8.79
CA THR A 171 -4.34 17.00 -8.78
C THR A 171 -2.95 17.07 -8.14
N TYR A 172 -2.55 16.02 -7.42
CA TYR A 172 -1.21 15.90 -6.82
C TYR A 172 -0.12 16.05 -7.88
N LYS A 173 0.93 16.81 -7.56
CA LYS A 173 2.01 17.14 -8.50
C LYS A 173 3.27 16.31 -8.30
N GLY A 174 3.34 15.53 -7.22
CA GLY A 174 4.42 14.59 -6.98
C GLY A 174 4.27 13.30 -7.80
N GLU A 175 5.27 12.44 -7.71
CA GLU A 175 5.23 11.09 -8.31
C GLU A 175 4.44 10.15 -7.40
N TYR A 176 3.66 9.24 -7.98
CA TYR A 176 2.97 8.15 -7.30
C TYR A 176 2.97 6.91 -8.20
N ASP A 177 3.05 5.74 -7.59
CA ASP A 177 3.12 4.47 -8.31
C ASP A 177 1.79 3.70 -8.24
N VAL A 178 0.98 4.00 -7.23
CA VAL A 178 -0.38 3.45 -7.06
C VAL A 178 -1.35 4.60 -6.78
N TRP A 179 -2.55 4.50 -7.35
CA TRP A 179 -3.62 5.47 -7.14
C TRP A 179 -4.90 4.75 -6.73
N GLN A 180 -5.38 5.00 -5.50
CA GLN A 180 -6.70 4.62 -5.04
C GLN A 180 -7.71 5.63 -5.58
N THR A 181 -8.59 5.15 -6.46
CA THR A 181 -9.44 5.99 -7.32
C THR A 181 -10.81 6.29 -6.73
N GLY A 182 -11.22 5.56 -5.73
CA GLY A 182 -12.55 5.56 -5.12
C GLY A 182 -13.04 4.15 -4.91
N SER A 183 -14.33 3.95 -4.68
CA SER A 183 -14.90 2.61 -4.53
C SER A 183 -15.60 2.12 -5.80
N GLY A 184 -15.78 0.80 -5.91
CA GLY A 184 -16.44 0.17 -7.03
C GLY A 184 -16.87 -1.26 -6.74
N SER A 185 -17.53 -1.89 -7.71
CA SER A 185 -17.96 -3.28 -7.60
C SER A 185 -16.91 -4.23 -8.19
N VAL A 186 -16.51 -5.22 -7.39
CA VAL A 186 -15.62 -6.32 -7.83
C VAL A 186 -16.34 -7.65 -7.59
N PRO A 187 -16.71 -8.39 -8.64
CA PRO A 187 -17.30 -9.72 -8.46
C PRO A 187 -16.41 -10.63 -7.62
N GLY A 188 -16.97 -11.23 -6.59
CA GLY A 188 -16.25 -12.07 -5.62
C GLY A 188 -15.79 -11.32 -4.36
N ILE A 189 -15.82 -9.96 -4.35
CA ILE A 189 -15.54 -9.13 -3.17
C ILE A 189 -16.83 -8.45 -2.71
N GLY A 190 -17.31 -7.45 -3.46
CA GLY A 190 -18.47 -6.65 -3.07
C GLY A 190 -18.78 -5.52 -4.02
N ASP A 191 -19.72 -4.65 -3.62
CA ASP A 191 -20.17 -3.49 -4.40
C ASP A 191 -19.56 -2.16 -3.93
N ASP A 192 -18.78 -2.17 -2.84
CA ASP A 192 -18.13 -1.00 -2.26
C ASP A 192 -16.68 -1.36 -1.88
N VAL A 193 -15.88 -1.67 -2.89
CA VAL A 193 -14.49 -2.12 -2.76
C VAL A 193 -13.57 -0.99 -3.18
N ASP A 194 -12.56 -0.70 -2.41
CA ASP A 194 -11.57 0.32 -2.74
C ASP A 194 -10.75 -0.11 -3.97
N MET A 195 -10.77 0.74 -5.01
CA MET A 195 -10.24 0.44 -6.34
C MET A 195 -8.92 1.13 -6.60
N ASP A 196 -7.93 0.36 -7.05
CA ASP A 196 -6.58 0.83 -7.28
C ASP A 196 -6.15 0.73 -8.74
N ARG A 197 -5.30 1.67 -9.14
CA ARG A 197 -4.52 1.64 -10.38
C ARG A 197 -3.04 1.62 -10.06
N GLY A 198 -2.37 0.53 -10.44
CA GLY A 198 -0.92 0.41 -10.31
C GLY A 198 -0.20 0.73 -11.61
N PHE A 199 0.76 1.63 -11.56
CA PHE A 199 1.51 2.11 -12.73
C PHE A 199 2.89 1.46 -12.87
N LEU A 200 3.32 0.70 -11.85
CA LEU A 200 4.59 0.00 -11.80
C LEU A 200 4.37 -1.47 -11.43
N ASP A 201 4.97 -2.40 -12.17
CA ASP A 201 5.05 -3.80 -11.75
C ASP A 201 6.22 -3.97 -10.77
N PHE A 202 5.90 -4.16 -9.49
CA PHE A 202 6.89 -4.25 -8.43
C PHE A 202 7.56 -5.63 -8.32
N GLU A 203 6.93 -6.69 -8.79
CA GLU A 203 7.42 -8.07 -8.63
C GLU A 203 8.86 -8.26 -9.14
N PRO A 204 9.25 -7.75 -10.33
CA PRO A 204 10.63 -7.84 -10.78
C PRO A 204 11.63 -7.16 -9.84
N ILE A 205 11.22 -6.05 -9.20
CA ILE A 205 12.06 -5.31 -8.24
C ILE A 205 12.27 -6.15 -6.98
N MET A 206 11.18 -6.72 -6.42
CA MET A 206 11.26 -7.57 -5.23
C MET A 206 12.21 -8.75 -5.46
N LYS A 207 12.06 -9.43 -6.60
CA LYS A 207 12.93 -10.57 -6.97
C LYS A 207 14.39 -10.17 -7.19
N GLN A 208 14.61 -9.08 -7.92
CA GLN A 208 15.98 -8.63 -8.25
C GLN A 208 16.79 -8.27 -7.02
N TYR A 209 16.15 -7.67 -6.01
CA TYR A 209 16.84 -7.16 -4.81
C TYR A 209 16.66 -8.05 -3.58
N GLY A 210 15.96 -9.18 -3.69
CA GLY A 210 15.70 -10.09 -2.57
C GLY A 210 14.90 -9.41 -1.45
N LEU A 211 13.85 -8.70 -1.81
CA LEU A 211 12.96 -7.98 -0.90
C LEU A 211 11.64 -8.71 -0.69
N ASN A 212 10.89 -8.34 0.34
CA ASN A 212 9.53 -8.85 0.60
C ASN A 212 9.44 -10.39 0.66
N GLY A 213 10.49 -11.04 1.16
CA GLY A 213 10.52 -12.50 1.32
C GLY A 213 11.05 -13.28 0.10
N TYR A 214 11.54 -12.60 -0.93
CA TYR A 214 12.24 -13.22 -2.08
C TYR A 214 13.70 -13.47 -1.80
#